data_4f2bf1cd7c0fde42307694d031d85402
#
_entry.id   4f2bf1cd7c0fde42307694d031d85402
#
_cell.length_a   1.000
_cell.length_b   1.000
_cell.length_c   1.000
_cell.angle_alpha   90.00
_cell.angle_beta   90.00
_cell.angle_gamma   90.00
#
_symmetry.space_group_name_H-M   'P 1'
#
loop_
_entity.id
_entity.type
_entity.pdbx_description
1 polymer ?
#
loop_
_entity_poly.entity_id
_entity_poly.type
_entity_poly.pdbx_seq_one_letter_code
_entity_poly.pdbx_strand_id
1 'polypeptide(L)'
;MTSVKYTAIIDADPQTIWHVLRQFDSIAEWHTGVAHCTVESGKSADTGGSIRKLTLAEGGFVRQRLLSIDNDLMEFSYGHEESELCITDFLASIKVRPEGDGSRSTVTWQAHFDMTNQDATYHSIVSAFIIKGQQSLASKLMASMTIIA
;
A
#
# COMPACT_ATOMS: atom_id res chain seq x y z
N MET A 1 15.56 10.39 -8.27
CA MET A 1 14.51 9.44 -7.82
C MET A 1 14.53 9.32 -6.31
N THR A 2 13.39 9.37 -5.71
CA THR A 2 13.23 9.25 -4.27
C THR A 2 12.68 7.88 -3.92
N SER A 3 13.17 7.29 -2.84
CA SER A 3 12.69 6.01 -2.34
C SER A 3 12.31 6.13 -0.88
N VAL A 4 11.20 5.49 -0.51
CA VAL A 4 10.81 5.30 0.88
C VAL A 4 10.52 3.81 1.10
N LYS A 5 10.90 3.29 2.27
CA LYS A 5 10.70 1.89 2.60
C LYS A 5 10.53 1.75 4.10
N TYR A 6 9.45 1.10 4.50
CA TYR A 6 9.19 0.79 5.91
C TYR A 6 8.80 -0.66 6.04
N THR A 7 9.40 -1.33 7.03
CA THR A 7 9.08 -2.70 7.39
C THR A 7 8.48 -2.70 8.78
N ALA A 8 7.29 -3.27 8.90
CA ALA A 8 6.59 -3.43 10.17
C ALA A 8 6.52 -4.91 10.53
N ILE A 9 6.72 -5.22 11.81
CA ILE A 9 6.37 -6.54 12.36
C ILE A 9 4.96 -6.42 12.90
N ILE A 10 4.06 -7.26 12.41
CA ILE A 10 2.66 -7.30 12.83
C ILE A 10 2.40 -8.66 13.47
N ASP A 11 1.74 -8.65 14.63
CA ASP A 11 1.43 -9.86 15.39
C ASP A 11 0.20 -10.56 14.82
N ALA A 12 0.32 -11.02 13.60
CA ALA A 12 -0.66 -11.82 12.88
C ALA A 12 0.08 -12.66 11.84
N ASP A 13 -0.46 -13.83 11.50
CA ASP A 13 0.21 -14.71 10.53
C ASP A 13 0.13 -14.13 9.11
N PRO A 14 1.04 -14.57 8.21
CA PRO A 14 1.09 -14.00 6.86
C PRO A 14 -0.19 -14.17 6.06
N GLN A 15 -0.88 -15.31 6.19
CA GLN A 15 -2.11 -15.59 5.44
C GLN A 15 -3.22 -14.62 5.82
N THR A 16 -3.37 -14.35 7.12
CA THR A 16 -4.37 -13.42 7.63
C THR A 16 -4.13 -12.01 7.08
N ILE A 17 -2.87 -11.57 7.10
CA ILE A 17 -2.50 -10.25 6.58
C ILE A 17 -2.70 -10.19 5.08
N TRP A 18 -2.23 -11.20 4.35
CA TRP A 18 -2.34 -11.24 2.89
C TRP A 18 -3.79 -11.26 2.43
N HIS A 19 -4.66 -11.94 3.15
CA HIS A 19 -6.09 -11.97 2.83
C HIS A 19 -6.71 -10.57 2.77
N VAL A 20 -6.27 -9.66 3.63
CA VAL A 20 -6.72 -8.26 3.62
C VAL A 20 -6.05 -7.50 2.47
N LEU A 21 -4.72 -7.59 2.36
CA LEU A 21 -3.95 -6.80 1.40
C LEU A 21 -4.23 -7.15 -0.06
N ARG A 22 -4.47 -8.44 -0.37
CA ARG A 22 -4.69 -8.89 -1.74
C ARG A 22 -5.95 -8.31 -2.38
N GLN A 23 -6.87 -7.82 -1.57
CA GLN A 23 -8.10 -7.21 -2.05
C GLN A 23 -7.83 -5.76 -2.43
N PHE A 24 -7.31 -5.56 -3.63
CA PHE A 24 -6.83 -4.28 -4.12
C PHE A 24 -7.88 -3.16 -4.06
N ASP A 25 -9.16 -3.51 -4.23
CA ASP A 25 -10.30 -2.59 -4.22
C ASP A 25 -10.82 -2.26 -2.81
N SER A 26 -10.32 -2.92 -1.78
CA SER A 26 -10.85 -2.80 -0.42
C SER A 26 -9.99 -1.96 0.51
N ILE A 27 -9.03 -1.23 -0.03
CA ILE A 27 -8.09 -0.44 0.79
C ILE A 27 -8.81 0.59 1.67
N ALA A 28 -9.92 1.17 1.22
CA ALA A 28 -10.68 2.14 2.00
C ALA A 28 -11.31 1.52 3.26
N GLU A 29 -11.47 0.21 3.30
CA GLU A 29 -12.05 -0.50 4.45
C GLU A 29 -11.06 -0.63 5.61
N TRP A 30 -9.77 -0.51 5.35
CA TRP A 30 -8.77 -0.68 6.41
C TRP A 30 -7.79 0.49 6.52
N HIS A 31 -7.47 1.20 5.43
CA HIS A 31 -6.48 2.30 5.45
C HIS A 31 -7.18 3.62 5.76
N THR A 32 -6.91 4.19 6.93
CA THR A 32 -7.57 5.42 7.40
C THR A 32 -7.21 6.67 6.58
N GLY A 33 -6.15 6.62 5.79
CA GLY A 33 -5.79 7.69 4.86
C GLY A 33 -6.58 7.71 3.56
N VAL A 34 -7.45 6.70 3.34
CA VAL A 34 -8.26 6.56 2.13
C VAL A 34 -9.73 6.67 2.50
N ALA A 35 -10.41 7.68 1.94
CA ALA A 35 -11.84 7.89 2.21
C ALA A 35 -12.73 6.97 1.37
N HIS A 36 -12.41 6.82 0.07
CA HIS A 36 -13.18 5.99 -0.86
C HIS A 36 -12.24 5.29 -1.83
N CYS A 37 -12.67 4.12 -2.30
CA CYS A 37 -11.96 3.38 -3.35
C CYS A 37 -12.99 2.80 -4.32
N THR A 38 -12.78 3.03 -5.61
CA THR A 38 -13.58 2.42 -6.68
C THR A 38 -12.65 1.77 -7.69
N VAL A 39 -13.10 0.67 -8.29
CA VAL A 39 -12.37 -0.02 -9.35
C VAL A 39 -12.99 0.35 -10.68
N GLU A 40 -12.16 0.69 -11.66
CA GLU A 40 -12.63 1.00 -13.01
C GLU A 40 -13.14 -0.26 -13.69
N SER A 41 -14.20 -0.10 -14.50
CA SER A 41 -14.89 -1.22 -15.11
C SER A 41 -13.98 -2.03 -16.04
N GLY A 42 -14.28 -3.32 -16.18
CA GLY A 42 -13.69 -4.21 -17.15
C GLY A 42 -12.65 -5.17 -16.60
N LYS A 43 -12.19 -5.02 -15.35
CA LYS A 43 -11.24 -5.95 -14.74
C LYS A 43 -11.61 -6.22 -13.30
N SER A 44 -11.33 -7.45 -12.84
CA SER A 44 -11.46 -7.75 -11.41
C SER A 44 -10.28 -7.14 -10.65
N ALA A 45 -10.50 -6.85 -9.36
CA ALA A 45 -9.54 -6.13 -8.52
C ALA A 45 -8.21 -6.87 -8.31
N ASP A 46 -8.19 -8.18 -8.49
CA ASP A 46 -7.00 -9.02 -8.29
C ASP A 46 -6.30 -9.37 -9.61
N THR A 47 -6.65 -8.68 -10.69
CA THR A 47 -6.08 -8.92 -12.02
C THR A 47 -5.07 -7.83 -12.38
N GLY A 48 -3.90 -8.21 -12.86
CA GLY A 48 -2.92 -7.26 -13.37
C GLY A 48 -3.52 -6.33 -14.42
N GLY A 49 -3.27 -5.04 -14.28
CA GLY A 49 -3.85 -4.00 -15.12
C GLY A 49 -5.12 -3.40 -14.56
N SER A 50 -5.67 -3.94 -13.47
CA SER A 50 -6.82 -3.35 -12.78
C SER A 50 -6.44 -1.96 -12.25
N ILE A 51 -7.36 -0.99 -12.39
CA ILE A 51 -7.15 0.38 -11.91
C ILE A 51 -8.14 0.67 -10.79
N ARG A 52 -7.63 1.13 -9.65
CA ARG A 52 -8.44 1.65 -8.56
C ARG A 52 -8.27 3.16 -8.45
N LYS A 53 -9.34 3.85 -8.14
CA LYS A 53 -9.30 5.28 -7.83
C LYS A 53 -9.48 5.46 -6.32
N LEU A 54 -8.49 6.06 -5.69
CA LEU A 54 -8.52 6.38 -4.27
C LEU A 54 -8.86 7.84 -4.08
N THR A 55 -9.88 8.13 -3.28
CA THR A 55 -10.11 9.47 -2.76
C THR A 55 -9.43 9.54 -1.40
N LEU A 56 -8.48 10.45 -1.25
CA LEU A 56 -7.68 10.56 -0.04
C LEU A 56 -8.47 11.27 1.06
N ALA A 57 -8.26 10.86 2.31
CA ALA A 57 -8.98 11.42 3.45
C ALA A 57 -8.73 12.92 3.61
N GLU A 58 -7.54 13.39 3.25
CA GLU A 58 -7.16 14.81 3.33
C GLU A 58 -7.48 15.60 2.06
N GLY A 59 -8.12 14.97 1.09
CA GLY A 59 -8.49 15.58 -0.18
C GLY A 59 -7.59 15.14 -1.33
N GLY A 60 -8.11 15.29 -2.55
CA GLY A 60 -7.42 14.85 -3.74
C GLY A 60 -7.64 13.39 -4.05
N PHE A 61 -7.17 12.96 -5.21
CA PHE A 61 -7.29 11.58 -5.62
C PHE A 61 -6.01 11.07 -6.31
N VAL A 62 -5.89 9.75 -6.34
CA VAL A 62 -4.90 9.05 -7.16
C VAL A 62 -5.59 7.88 -7.84
N ARG A 63 -5.19 7.59 -9.07
CA ARG A 63 -5.59 6.38 -9.78
C ARG A 63 -4.37 5.47 -9.85
N GLN A 64 -4.52 4.25 -9.36
CA GLN A 64 -3.43 3.30 -9.25
C GLN A 64 -3.71 2.05 -10.07
N ARG A 65 -2.71 1.62 -10.83
CA ARG A 65 -2.77 0.39 -11.63
C ARG A 65 -2.03 -0.73 -10.92
N LEU A 66 -2.71 -1.85 -10.75
CA LEU A 66 -2.07 -3.08 -10.26
C LEU A 66 -1.15 -3.61 -11.36
N LEU A 67 0.14 -3.71 -11.09
CA LEU A 67 1.13 -4.16 -12.07
C LEU A 67 1.36 -5.66 -11.97
N SER A 68 1.50 -6.19 -10.76
CA SER A 68 1.70 -7.60 -10.52
C SER A 68 1.13 -8.00 -9.18
N ILE A 69 0.70 -9.25 -9.06
CA ILE A 69 0.27 -9.85 -7.81
C ILE A 69 0.67 -11.31 -7.81
N ASP A 70 1.25 -11.78 -6.71
CA ASP A 70 1.70 -13.15 -6.53
C ASP A 70 1.18 -13.65 -5.19
N ASN A 71 0.16 -14.50 -5.23
CA ASN A 71 -0.47 -15.02 -4.01
C ASN A 71 0.41 -16.05 -3.28
N ASP A 72 1.31 -16.70 -3.98
CA ASP A 72 2.21 -17.67 -3.36
C ASP A 72 3.32 -16.96 -2.59
N LEU A 73 3.89 -15.90 -3.16
CA LEU A 73 4.91 -15.08 -2.53
C LEU A 73 4.30 -14.02 -1.60
N MET A 74 3.00 -13.77 -1.68
CA MET A 74 2.29 -12.74 -0.93
C MET A 74 2.89 -11.36 -1.13
N GLU A 75 2.93 -10.94 -2.39
CA GLU A 75 3.41 -9.62 -2.76
C GLU A 75 2.66 -9.09 -3.97
N PHE A 76 2.53 -7.77 -4.04
CA PHE A 76 2.01 -7.11 -5.23
C PHE A 76 2.71 -5.77 -5.44
N SER A 77 2.63 -5.29 -6.69
CA SER A 77 3.17 -3.99 -7.06
C SER A 77 2.13 -3.18 -7.82
N TYR A 78 2.22 -1.88 -7.70
CA TYR A 78 1.29 -0.96 -8.38
C TYR A 78 2.00 0.35 -8.72
N GLY A 79 1.45 1.04 -9.72
CA GLY A 79 1.93 2.34 -10.13
C GLY A 79 0.81 3.36 -10.13
N HIS A 80 1.12 4.64 -10.34
CA HIS A 80 0.11 5.67 -10.53
C HIS A 80 -0.24 5.78 -12.01
N GLU A 81 -1.51 5.69 -12.34
CA GLU A 81 -2.05 6.00 -13.66
C GLU A 81 -2.28 7.49 -13.78
N GLU A 82 -2.76 8.11 -12.70
CA GLU A 82 -3.04 9.53 -12.61
C GLU A 82 -2.97 9.95 -11.14
N SER A 83 -2.49 11.15 -10.87
CA SER A 83 -2.37 11.66 -9.50
C SER A 83 -2.51 13.17 -9.48
N GLU A 84 -3.20 13.67 -8.46
CA GLU A 84 -3.23 15.11 -8.16
C GLU A 84 -2.02 15.55 -7.33
N LEU A 85 -1.18 14.61 -6.89
CA LEU A 85 0.05 14.93 -6.19
C LEU A 85 1.14 15.28 -7.23
N CYS A 86 2.08 16.15 -6.84
CA CYS A 86 3.18 16.56 -7.71
C CYS A 86 4.30 15.52 -7.70
N ILE A 87 3.95 14.28 -8.01
CA ILE A 87 4.89 13.16 -8.13
C ILE A 87 4.65 12.44 -9.45
N THR A 88 5.73 11.89 -10.01
CA THR A 88 5.70 11.15 -11.28
C THR A 88 6.47 9.84 -11.12
N ASP A 89 6.26 8.93 -12.08
CA ASP A 89 6.95 7.65 -12.13
C ASP A 89 6.85 6.87 -10.81
N PHE A 90 5.68 6.89 -10.20
CA PHE A 90 5.43 6.23 -8.92
C PHE A 90 5.31 4.73 -9.13
N LEU A 91 6.11 3.98 -8.35
CA LEU A 91 6.07 2.53 -8.30
C LEU A 91 6.15 2.09 -6.85
N ALA A 92 5.23 1.27 -6.43
CA ALA A 92 5.21 0.78 -5.05
C ALA A 92 5.02 -0.73 -5.02
N SER A 93 5.43 -1.33 -3.91
CA SER A 93 5.21 -2.74 -3.65
C SER A 93 4.94 -2.99 -2.17
N ILE A 94 4.16 -4.03 -1.90
CA ILE A 94 3.93 -4.52 -0.54
C ILE A 94 4.26 -6.01 -0.54
N LYS A 95 5.06 -6.43 0.45
CA LYS A 95 5.49 -7.83 0.61
C LYS A 95 5.23 -8.29 2.03
N VAL A 96 4.62 -9.46 2.15
CA VAL A 96 4.34 -10.10 3.44
C VAL A 96 5.23 -11.34 3.56
N ARG A 97 5.94 -11.45 4.68
CA ARG A 97 6.82 -12.60 4.94
C ARG A 97 6.60 -13.09 6.37
N PRO A 98 6.78 -14.40 6.62
CA PRO A 98 6.71 -14.90 7.98
C PRO A 98 7.87 -14.36 8.82
N GLU A 99 7.59 -14.10 10.10
CA GLU A 99 8.57 -13.67 11.09
C GLU A 99 8.65 -14.73 12.18
N GLY A 100 9.87 -15.11 12.55
CA GLY A 100 10.09 -16.11 13.58
C GLY A 100 9.51 -17.46 13.21
N ASP A 101 8.59 -17.97 14.05
CA ASP A 101 7.91 -19.25 13.82
C ASP A 101 6.71 -19.17 12.88
N GLY A 102 6.46 -18.00 12.30
CA GLY A 102 5.36 -17.77 11.37
C GLY A 102 4.06 -17.32 12.02
N SER A 103 4.03 -17.14 13.35
CA SER A 103 2.85 -16.59 14.03
C SER A 103 2.74 -15.08 13.85
N ARG A 104 3.85 -14.43 13.47
CA ARG A 104 3.94 -13.01 13.16
C ARG A 104 4.44 -12.84 11.73
N SER A 105 4.33 -11.61 11.24
CA SER A 105 4.74 -11.31 9.86
C SER A 105 5.51 -10.01 9.79
N THR A 106 6.39 -9.90 8.78
CA THR A 106 6.89 -8.61 8.33
C THR A 106 6.05 -8.15 7.15
N VAL A 107 5.69 -6.88 7.15
CA VAL A 107 5.03 -6.21 6.03
C VAL A 107 5.95 -5.10 5.57
N THR A 108 6.56 -5.27 4.40
CA THR A 108 7.46 -4.28 3.81
C THR A 108 6.71 -3.53 2.74
N TRP A 109 6.61 -2.23 2.90
CA TRP A 109 5.95 -1.33 1.95
C TRP A 109 6.98 -0.34 1.44
N GLN A 110 7.16 -0.30 0.13
CA GLN A 110 8.21 0.47 -0.53
C GLN A 110 7.63 1.25 -1.69
N ALA A 111 8.12 2.47 -1.90
CA ALA A 111 7.75 3.30 -3.05
C ALA A 111 8.97 4.00 -3.63
N HIS A 112 8.98 4.11 -4.95
CA HIS A 112 9.95 4.89 -5.72
C HIS A 112 9.17 5.91 -6.54
N PHE A 113 9.64 7.15 -6.59
CA PHE A 113 8.95 8.20 -7.36
C PHE A 113 9.88 9.37 -7.62
N ASP A 114 9.50 10.21 -8.58
CA ASP A 114 10.14 11.48 -8.84
C ASP A 114 9.21 12.61 -8.42
N MET A 115 9.78 13.71 -7.95
CA MET A 115 9.05 14.91 -7.55
C MET A 115 9.18 15.96 -8.63
N THR A 116 8.05 16.47 -9.13
CA THR A 116 8.05 17.39 -10.27
C THR A 116 8.68 18.74 -9.95
N ASN A 117 8.66 19.14 -8.66
CA ASN A 117 9.19 20.44 -8.23
C ASN A 117 10.26 20.29 -7.14
N GLN A 118 10.77 19.10 -6.93
CA GLN A 118 11.78 18.76 -5.91
C GLN A 118 11.35 19.18 -4.49
N ASP A 119 10.06 19.17 -4.24
CA ASP A 119 9.50 19.51 -2.92
C ASP A 119 9.63 18.31 -1.98
N ALA A 120 10.50 18.42 -0.99
CA ALA A 120 10.74 17.36 0.00
C ALA A 120 9.48 17.00 0.82
N THR A 121 8.45 17.86 0.81
CA THR A 121 7.18 17.59 1.45
C THR A 121 6.55 16.27 0.95
N TYR A 122 6.71 15.96 -0.35
CA TYR A 122 6.13 14.73 -0.89
C TYR A 122 6.81 13.47 -0.38
N HIS A 123 8.09 13.53 -0.02
CA HIS A 123 8.74 12.42 0.68
C HIS A 123 8.01 12.14 2.00
N SER A 124 7.73 13.18 2.77
CA SER A 124 7.01 13.06 4.04
C SER A 124 5.57 12.59 3.85
N ILE A 125 4.88 13.07 2.81
CA ILE A 125 3.50 12.66 2.50
C ILE A 125 3.43 11.17 2.19
N VAL A 126 4.32 10.69 1.32
CA VAL A 126 4.35 9.26 0.95
C VAL A 126 4.74 8.41 2.15
N SER A 127 5.75 8.82 2.92
CA SER A 127 6.16 8.12 4.13
C SER A 127 5.02 8.01 5.14
N ALA A 128 4.33 9.11 5.39
CA ALA A 128 3.21 9.15 6.34
C ALA A 128 2.06 8.25 5.86
N PHE A 129 1.78 8.22 4.57
CA PHE A 129 0.74 7.36 4.01
C PHE A 129 1.06 5.88 4.23
N ILE A 130 2.31 5.48 3.99
CA ILE A 130 2.76 4.11 4.19
C ILE A 130 2.68 3.71 5.66
N ILE A 131 3.22 4.54 6.56
CA ILE A 131 3.20 4.26 8.00
C ILE A 131 1.76 4.17 8.51
N LYS A 132 0.91 5.12 8.10
CA LYS A 132 -0.51 5.10 8.46
C LYS A 132 -1.18 3.82 7.97
N GLY A 133 -0.81 3.36 6.76
CA GLY A 133 -1.33 2.11 6.22
C GLY A 133 -0.94 0.90 7.05
N GLN A 134 0.32 0.82 7.46
CA GLN A 134 0.78 -0.29 8.31
C GLN A 134 0.08 -0.27 9.68
N GLN A 135 -0.07 0.91 10.28
CA GLN A 135 -0.79 1.08 11.54
C GLN A 135 -2.27 0.70 11.41
N SER A 136 -2.90 1.14 10.32
CA SER A 136 -4.31 0.85 10.03
C SER A 136 -4.54 -0.65 9.84
N LEU A 137 -3.63 -1.31 9.13
CA LEU A 137 -3.70 -2.75 8.91
C LEU A 137 -3.63 -3.52 10.22
N ALA A 138 -2.68 -3.16 11.08
CA ALA A 138 -2.57 -3.78 12.41
C ALA A 138 -3.82 -3.55 13.24
N SER A 139 -4.37 -2.34 13.22
CA SER A 139 -5.63 -2.01 13.95
C SER A 139 -6.81 -2.81 13.42
N LYS A 140 -6.92 -2.96 12.11
CA LYS A 140 -7.97 -3.77 11.48
C LYS A 140 -7.93 -5.21 11.98
N LEU A 141 -6.74 -5.74 12.20
CA LEU A 141 -6.54 -7.11 12.66
C LEU A 141 -6.47 -7.22 14.17
N MET A 142 -6.62 -6.12 14.91
CA MET A 142 -6.46 -6.03 16.35
C MET A 142 -5.13 -6.63 16.82
N ALA A 143 -4.07 -6.37 16.06
CA ALA A 143 -2.75 -6.90 16.28
C ALA A 143 -1.79 -5.81 16.71
N SER A 144 -0.79 -6.15 17.52
CA SER A 144 0.30 -5.24 17.85
C SER A 144 1.26 -5.13 16.67
N MET A 145 2.01 -4.04 16.60
CA MET A 145 2.89 -3.75 15.48
C MET A 145 4.09 -2.93 15.95
N THR A 146 5.24 -3.15 15.31
CA THR A 146 6.46 -2.35 15.49
C THR A 146 7.09 -2.10 14.12
N ILE A 147 7.44 -0.86 13.84
CA ILE A 147 8.20 -0.53 12.63
C ILE A 147 9.68 -0.69 12.95
N ILE A 148 10.38 -1.50 12.16
CA ILE A 148 11.78 -1.85 12.40
C ILE A 148 12.74 -1.24 11.37
N ALA A 149 12.23 -0.69 10.29
CA ALA A 149 13.10 -0.08 9.27
C ALA A 149 12.35 0.98 8.47
#